data_f3a9ceb6515c98a9da6e26e644b40e6b
#
_entry.id   f3a9ceb6515c98a9da6e26e644b40e6b
#
_cell.length_a   1.000
_cell.length_b   1.000
_cell.length_c   1.000
_cell.angle_alpha   90.00
_cell.angle_beta   90.00
_cell.angle_gamma   90.00
#
_symmetry.space_group_name_H-M   'P 1'
#
loop_
_entity.id
_entity.type
_entity.pdbx_description
1 polymer ?
#
loop_
_entity_poly.entity_id
_entity_poly.type
_entity_poly.pdbx_seq_one_letter_code
_entity_poly.pdbx_strand_id
1 'polypeptide(L)'
;NELSETYNVSRVTVRKALAGLSELGYLYRKSGKGTFVAEKKIQRGITNGVLSFTDMCRMMNASPGAKITKIALEDPTEKEMELMSLDKDEKILVLERIRYADGKPVQLELNKFPESFSFLFSENLNDSSLYEILKKHNIILDHSQKTLDIVFATSKEAKALGISSGYPLLRIESVIHDVDNTITNLCRQLCIGDKFKFII
;
A
#
# COMPACT_ATOMS: atom_id res chain seq x y z
N ASN A 1 -29.42 -10.51 -22.21
CA ASN A 1 -30.04 -11.69 -22.82
C ASN A 1 -29.21 -12.96 -22.56
N GLU A 2 -27.89 -12.98 -22.84
CA GLU A 2 -27.01 -14.14 -22.67
C GLU A 2 -27.12 -14.82 -21.30
N LEU A 3 -27.03 -14.07 -20.18
CA LEU A 3 -27.16 -14.64 -18.85
C LEU A 3 -28.53 -15.27 -18.60
N SER A 4 -29.59 -14.70 -19.15
CA SER A 4 -30.94 -15.24 -19.05
C SER A 4 -31.06 -16.59 -19.75
N GLU A 5 -30.44 -16.72 -20.90
CA GLU A 5 -30.38 -17.96 -21.68
C GLU A 5 -29.46 -18.99 -21.05
N THR A 6 -28.25 -18.59 -20.66
CA THR A 6 -27.24 -19.47 -20.05
C THR A 6 -27.74 -20.12 -18.76
N TYR A 7 -28.43 -19.37 -17.89
CA TYR A 7 -28.92 -19.87 -16.61
C TYR A 7 -30.38 -20.28 -16.62
N ASN A 8 -31.06 -20.23 -17.78
CA ASN A 8 -32.48 -20.56 -17.96
C ASN A 8 -33.39 -19.89 -16.93
N VAL A 9 -33.21 -18.60 -16.71
CA VAL A 9 -33.96 -17.77 -15.76
C VAL A 9 -34.53 -16.52 -16.43
N SER A 10 -35.54 -15.89 -15.81
CA SER A 10 -36.14 -14.68 -16.35
C SER A 10 -35.14 -13.51 -16.36
N ARG A 11 -35.30 -12.57 -17.31
CA ARG A 11 -34.51 -11.33 -17.36
C ARG A 11 -34.65 -10.51 -16.08
N VAL A 12 -35.78 -10.59 -15.41
CA VAL A 12 -36.06 -9.91 -14.12
C VAL A 12 -35.21 -10.51 -13.02
N THR A 13 -35.05 -11.86 -13.01
CA THR A 13 -34.18 -12.56 -12.06
C THR A 13 -32.73 -12.18 -12.24
N VAL A 14 -32.23 -12.19 -13.50
CA VAL A 14 -30.87 -11.74 -13.81
C VAL A 14 -30.64 -10.28 -13.35
N ARG A 15 -31.59 -9.38 -13.64
CA ARG A 15 -31.48 -7.97 -13.26
C ARG A 15 -31.42 -7.78 -11.75
N LYS A 16 -32.23 -8.53 -10.98
CA LYS A 16 -32.18 -8.52 -9.51
C LYS A 16 -30.86 -9.05 -8.97
N ALA A 17 -30.35 -10.15 -9.52
CA ALA A 17 -29.05 -10.71 -9.12
C ALA A 17 -27.90 -9.73 -9.40
N LEU A 18 -27.86 -9.12 -10.60
CA LEU A 18 -26.85 -8.10 -10.94
C LEU A 18 -26.96 -6.84 -10.07
N ALA A 19 -28.19 -6.45 -9.67
CA ALA A 19 -28.38 -5.33 -8.74
C ALA A 19 -27.83 -5.66 -7.36
N GLY A 20 -28.16 -6.82 -6.80
CA GLY A 20 -27.59 -7.26 -5.51
C GLY A 20 -26.09 -7.38 -5.53
N LEU A 21 -25.49 -7.93 -6.59
CA LEU A 21 -24.04 -7.98 -6.76
C LEU A 21 -23.40 -6.58 -6.87
N SER A 22 -24.14 -5.61 -7.46
CA SER A 22 -23.68 -4.22 -7.52
C SER A 22 -23.76 -3.54 -6.14
N GLU A 23 -24.81 -3.77 -5.36
CA GLU A 23 -24.97 -3.29 -3.98
C GLU A 23 -23.86 -3.85 -3.07
N LEU A 24 -23.50 -5.11 -3.26
CA LEU A 24 -22.40 -5.77 -2.55
C LEU A 24 -21.01 -5.35 -3.05
N GLY A 25 -20.92 -4.51 -4.11
CA GLY A 25 -19.66 -4.02 -4.66
C GLY A 25 -18.91 -5.01 -5.53
N TYR A 26 -19.49 -6.14 -5.92
CA TYR A 26 -18.87 -7.09 -6.87
C TYR A 26 -18.97 -6.63 -8.32
N LEU A 27 -19.97 -5.80 -8.63
CA LEU A 27 -20.18 -5.23 -9.95
C LEU A 27 -20.32 -3.71 -9.85
N TYR A 28 -20.00 -3.01 -10.95
CA TYR A 28 -20.32 -1.60 -11.12
C TYR A 28 -20.96 -1.35 -12.48
N ARG A 29 -21.84 -0.34 -12.56
CA ARG A 29 -22.50 0.05 -13.80
C ARG A 29 -21.85 1.31 -14.37
N LYS A 30 -21.56 1.29 -15.66
CA LYS A 30 -21.21 2.47 -16.43
C LYS A 30 -22.38 2.81 -17.34
N SER A 31 -22.99 4.01 -17.17
CA SER A 31 -24.08 4.46 -18.02
C SER A 31 -23.71 4.37 -19.49
N GLY A 32 -24.60 3.75 -20.30
CA GLY A 32 -24.39 3.52 -21.73
C GLY A 32 -23.31 2.49 -22.11
N LYS A 33 -22.56 1.93 -21.13
CA LYS A 33 -21.44 1.01 -21.41
C LYS A 33 -21.63 -0.40 -20.84
N GLY A 34 -22.57 -0.58 -19.89
CA GLY A 34 -22.88 -1.91 -19.35
C GLY A 34 -22.56 -2.08 -17.86
N THR A 35 -22.57 -3.36 -17.42
CA THR A 35 -22.20 -3.77 -16.07
C THR A 35 -20.88 -4.55 -16.13
N PHE A 36 -19.96 -4.22 -15.24
CA PHE A 36 -18.60 -4.75 -15.21
C PHE A 36 -18.30 -5.33 -13.85
N VAL A 37 -17.40 -6.32 -13.79
CA VAL A 37 -16.88 -6.85 -12.53
C VAL A 37 -16.05 -5.77 -11.85
N ALA A 38 -16.35 -5.51 -10.58
CA ALA A 38 -15.56 -4.56 -9.79
C ALA A 38 -14.22 -5.21 -9.38
N GLU A 39 -13.15 -4.44 -9.45
CA GLU A 39 -11.88 -4.89 -8.89
C GLU A 39 -11.99 -4.95 -7.36
N LYS A 40 -11.48 -6.04 -6.77
CA LYS A 40 -11.42 -6.16 -5.31
C LYS A 40 -10.49 -5.08 -4.75
N LYS A 41 -10.99 -4.30 -3.80
CA LYS A 41 -10.17 -3.31 -3.11
C LYS A 41 -9.32 -3.98 -2.04
N ILE A 42 -8.08 -3.55 -1.89
CA ILE A 42 -7.20 -3.99 -0.81
C ILE A 42 -7.77 -3.46 0.51
N GLN A 43 -8.21 -4.35 1.39
CA GLN A 43 -8.69 -3.97 2.72
C GLN A 43 -7.51 -3.66 3.63
N ARG A 44 -7.57 -2.52 4.29
CA ARG A 44 -6.55 -2.07 5.22
C ARG A 44 -7.20 -1.56 6.50
N GLY A 45 -6.87 -2.19 7.63
CA GLY A 45 -7.22 -1.66 8.96
C GLY A 45 -6.39 -0.42 9.27
N ILE A 46 -7.04 0.60 9.81
CA ILE A 46 -6.37 1.76 10.41
C ILE A 46 -6.31 1.49 11.91
N THR A 47 -5.34 0.68 12.30
CA THR A 47 -5.07 0.37 13.71
C THR A 47 -3.67 0.83 14.06
N ASN A 48 -3.35 0.94 15.33
CA ASN A 48 -1.99 1.20 15.78
C ASN A 48 -1.05 0.01 15.51
N GLY A 49 -1.59 -1.17 15.24
CA GLY A 49 -0.81 -2.35 14.87
C GLY A 49 -0.10 -2.20 13.54
N VAL A 50 0.99 -2.94 13.38
CA VAL A 50 1.82 -2.94 12.19
C VAL A 50 1.49 -4.16 11.34
N LEU A 51 0.88 -3.94 10.17
CA LEU A 51 0.55 -4.98 9.20
C LEU A 51 1.32 -4.72 7.91
N SER A 52 2.06 -5.72 7.41
CA SER A 52 2.80 -5.58 6.17
C SER A 52 1.88 -5.53 4.95
N PHE A 53 2.30 -4.84 3.89
CA PHE A 53 1.59 -4.87 2.61
C PHE A 53 1.45 -6.31 2.06
N THR A 54 2.47 -7.13 2.26
CA THR A 54 2.48 -8.54 1.85
C THR A 54 1.37 -9.32 2.55
N ASP A 55 1.21 -9.15 3.87
CA ASP A 55 0.17 -9.83 4.62
C ASP A 55 -1.22 -9.32 4.25
N MET A 56 -1.38 -8.01 4.04
CA MET A 56 -2.64 -7.46 3.52
C MET A 56 -3.05 -8.10 2.19
N CYS A 57 -2.12 -8.26 1.26
CA CYS A 57 -2.40 -8.94 -0.02
C CYS A 57 -2.76 -10.41 0.20
N ARG A 58 -2.00 -11.15 1.02
CA ARG A 58 -2.25 -12.56 1.32
C ARG A 58 -3.63 -12.79 1.93
N MET A 59 -4.04 -11.96 2.89
CA MET A 59 -5.38 -12.03 3.50
C MET A 59 -6.51 -11.87 2.48
N MET A 60 -6.24 -11.26 1.34
CA MET A 60 -7.21 -11.02 0.28
C MET A 60 -7.04 -11.96 -0.92
N ASN A 61 -6.16 -12.96 -0.81
CA ASN A 61 -5.77 -13.85 -1.90
C ASN A 61 -5.25 -13.09 -3.14
N ALA A 62 -4.55 -11.96 -2.93
CA ALA A 62 -3.84 -11.21 -3.96
C ALA A 62 -2.34 -11.52 -3.88
N SER A 63 -1.67 -11.55 -5.03
CA SER A 63 -0.22 -11.76 -5.13
C SER A 63 0.51 -10.44 -4.86
N PRO A 64 1.29 -10.31 -3.76
CA PRO A 64 2.07 -9.13 -3.48
C PRO A 64 3.32 -9.05 -4.36
N GLY A 65 3.71 -7.85 -4.76
CA GLY A 65 4.96 -7.59 -5.45
C GLY A 65 5.61 -6.29 -4.97
N ALA A 66 6.91 -6.17 -5.19
CA ALA A 66 7.67 -4.95 -4.92
C ALA A 66 8.79 -4.74 -5.93
N LYS A 67 8.99 -3.50 -6.33
CA LYS A 67 10.14 -3.08 -7.14
C LYS A 67 10.83 -1.90 -6.45
N ILE A 68 12.13 -2.05 -6.17
CA ILE A 68 12.96 -0.95 -5.66
C ILE A 68 13.10 0.10 -6.77
N THR A 69 12.90 1.35 -6.43
CA THR A 69 13.19 2.52 -7.29
C THR A 69 14.37 3.32 -6.77
N LYS A 70 14.66 3.22 -5.47
CA LYS A 70 15.81 3.87 -4.83
C LYS A 70 16.18 3.14 -3.54
N ILE A 71 17.48 2.97 -3.29
CA ILE A 71 18.04 2.68 -1.98
C ILE A 71 19.35 3.46 -1.86
N ALA A 72 19.47 4.31 -0.85
CA ALA A 72 20.64 5.18 -0.67
C ALA A 72 20.76 5.67 0.77
N LEU A 73 21.97 6.04 1.19
CA LEU A 73 22.21 6.87 2.37
C LEU A 73 22.08 8.34 1.99
N GLU A 74 21.36 9.10 2.78
CA GLU A 74 21.12 10.54 2.60
C GLU A 74 21.32 11.29 3.90
N ASP A 75 21.48 12.60 3.80
CA ASP A 75 21.50 13.46 4.98
C ASP A 75 20.06 13.62 5.52
N PRO A 76 19.83 13.43 6.83
CA PRO A 76 18.53 13.62 7.43
C PRO A 76 18.17 15.10 7.47
N THR A 77 16.86 15.38 7.42
CA THR A 77 16.34 16.70 7.78
C THR A 77 16.38 16.90 9.31
N GLU A 78 16.38 18.15 9.79
CA GLU A 78 16.34 18.46 11.23
C GLU A 78 15.20 17.72 11.95
N LYS A 79 14.01 17.67 11.32
CA LYS A 79 12.84 16.95 11.86
C LYS A 79 13.07 15.44 11.97
N GLU A 80 13.76 14.85 11.02
CA GLU A 80 14.09 13.41 11.03
C GLU A 80 15.14 13.10 12.09
N MET A 81 16.14 13.96 12.23
CA MET A 81 17.13 13.86 13.30
C MET A 81 16.47 13.90 14.68
N GLU A 82 15.58 14.87 14.90
CA GLU A 82 14.84 15.00 16.15
C GLU A 82 13.96 13.77 16.43
N LEU A 83 13.13 13.36 15.45
CA LEU A 83 12.20 12.24 15.61
C LEU A 83 12.92 10.92 15.87
N MET A 84 14.01 10.64 15.15
CA MET A 84 14.73 9.36 15.24
C MET A 84 15.90 9.40 16.21
N SER A 85 16.11 10.54 16.90
CA SER A 85 17.22 10.77 17.84
C SER A 85 18.58 10.46 17.22
N LEU A 86 18.80 10.93 15.98
CA LEU A 86 20.04 10.68 15.24
C LEU A 86 21.14 11.66 15.68
N ASP A 87 22.37 11.16 15.67
CA ASP A 87 23.56 12.01 15.85
C ASP A 87 23.78 12.93 14.64
N LYS A 88 24.50 14.04 14.87
CA LYS A 88 24.68 15.11 13.87
C LYS A 88 25.28 14.64 12.54
N ASP A 89 26.16 13.64 12.59
CA ASP A 89 26.87 13.13 11.42
C ASP A 89 26.26 11.80 10.90
N GLU A 90 25.16 11.35 11.51
CA GLU A 90 24.49 10.12 11.14
C GLU A 90 23.62 10.33 9.90
N LYS A 91 23.65 9.37 8.99
CA LYS A 91 22.82 9.37 7.78
C LYS A 91 21.55 8.55 7.98
N ILE A 92 20.60 8.75 7.07
CA ILE A 92 19.42 7.90 6.97
C ILE A 92 19.50 7.03 5.73
N LEU A 93 19.06 5.78 5.87
CA LEU A 93 18.82 4.91 4.74
C LEU A 93 17.44 5.19 4.17
N VAL A 94 17.39 5.62 2.92
CA VAL A 94 16.16 5.89 2.17
C VAL A 94 15.87 4.71 1.24
N LEU A 95 14.70 4.09 1.38
CA LEU A 95 14.23 2.98 0.55
C LEU A 95 12.91 3.37 -0.11
N GLU A 96 12.90 3.53 -1.44
CA GLU A 96 11.70 3.76 -2.22
C GLU A 96 11.33 2.50 -3.00
N ARG A 97 10.04 2.11 -2.94
CA ARG A 97 9.52 0.96 -3.66
C ARG A 97 8.16 1.27 -4.31
N ILE A 98 7.91 0.64 -5.44
CA ILE A 98 6.55 0.51 -5.98
C ILE A 98 6.00 -0.82 -5.49
N ARG A 99 4.80 -0.80 -4.88
CA ARG A 99 4.11 -2.01 -4.42
C ARG A 99 3.06 -2.42 -5.44
N TYR A 100 3.01 -3.73 -5.71
CA TYR A 100 2.11 -4.33 -6.69
C TYR A 100 1.15 -5.30 -5.99
N ALA A 101 -0.08 -5.34 -6.48
CA ALA A 101 -1.05 -6.38 -6.17
C ALA A 101 -1.51 -6.99 -7.49
N ASP A 102 -1.41 -8.32 -7.63
CA ASP A 102 -1.71 -9.05 -8.87
C ASP A 102 -1.04 -8.44 -10.12
N GLY A 103 0.24 -8.05 -9.97
CA GLY A 103 1.05 -7.45 -11.04
C GLY A 103 0.72 -6.00 -11.39
N LYS A 104 -0.27 -5.38 -10.74
CA LYS A 104 -0.64 -3.96 -10.96
C LYS A 104 -0.03 -3.07 -9.88
N PRO A 105 0.57 -1.91 -10.22
CA PRO A 105 1.07 -0.96 -9.24
C PRO A 105 -0.12 -0.35 -8.47
N VAL A 106 -0.05 -0.34 -7.15
CA VAL A 106 -1.15 0.16 -6.29
C VAL A 106 -0.69 1.18 -5.25
N GLN A 107 0.62 1.23 -4.97
CA GLN A 107 1.17 2.09 -3.92
C GLN A 107 2.63 2.45 -4.20
N LEU A 108 3.01 3.69 -3.91
CA LEU A 108 4.41 4.09 -3.71
C LEU A 108 4.70 4.05 -2.22
N GLU A 109 5.85 3.52 -1.87
CA GLU A 109 6.30 3.35 -0.48
C GLU A 109 7.69 3.94 -0.33
N LEU A 110 7.84 4.88 0.60
CA LEU A 110 9.10 5.47 1.02
C LEU A 110 9.31 5.11 2.49
N ASN A 111 10.39 4.44 2.79
CA ASN A 111 10.85 4.18 4.16
C ASN A 111 12.16 4.90 4.41
N LYS A 112 12.31 5.45 5.61
CA LYS A 112 13.52 6.08 6.10
C LYS A 112 13.93 5.43 7.41
N PHE A 113 15.13 4.89 7.45
CA PHE A 113 15.69 4.17 8.60
C PHE A 113 16.95 4.86 9.11
N PRO A 114 17.32 4.69 10.39
CA PRO A 114 18.67 5.00 10.85
C PRO A 114 19.74 4.29 10.02
N GLU A 115 20.95 4.83 9.97
CA GLU A 115 22.08 4.24 9.21
C GLU A 115 22.44 2.82 9.64
N SER A 116 22.15 2.46 10.89
CA SER A 116 22.31 1.09 11.43
C SER A 116 21.54 0.03 10.64
N PHE A 117 20.54 0.42 9.84
CA PHE A 117 19.80 -0.47 8.93
C PHE A 117 20.51 -0.67 7.57
N SER A 118 21.77 -0.28 7.41
CA SER A 118 22.55 -0.44 6.17
C SER A 118 22.68 -1.89 5.69
N PHE A 119 22.40 -2.90 6.54
CA PHE A 119 22.28 -4.30 6.13
C PHE A 119 21.23 -4.52 5.03
N LEU A 120 20.23 -3.63 4.92
CA LEU A 120 19.20 -3.68 3.87
C LEU A 120 19.79 -3.55 2.45
N PHE A 121 21.00 -2.97 2.26
CA PHE A 121 21.67 -2.95 0.97
C PHE A 121 22.03 -4.36 0.45
N SER A 122 22.22 -5.31 1.37
CA SER A 122 22.58 -6.70 1.03
C SER A 122 21.37 -7.63 0.89
N GLU A 123 20.18 -7.14 1.16
CA GLU A 123 18.94 -7.93 1.13
C GLU A 123 18.24 -7.86 -0.23
N ASN A 124 17.59 -8.96 -0.62
CA ASN A 124 16.71 -8.94 -1.77
C ASN A 124 15.36 -8.29 -1.39
N LEU A 125 15.21 -7.00 -1.69
CA LEU A 125 14.02 -6.20 -1.36
C LEU A 125 13.00 -6.15 -2.51
N ASN A 126 13.31 -6.72 -3.69
CA ASN A 126 12.35 -6.90 -4.77
C ASN A 126 11.46 -8.12 -4.47
N ASP A 127 10.16 -7.98 -4.71
CA ASP A 127 9.13 -9.01 -4.51
C ASP A 127 9.14 -9.69 -3.12
N SER A 128 9.68 -8.96 -2.13
CA SER A 128 9.81 -9.45 -0.77
C SER A 128 9.06 -8.60 0.26
N SER A 129 8.79 -9.19 1.42
CA SER A 129 8.26 -8.49 2.59
C SER A 129 9.39 -7.84 3.37
N LEU A 130 9.41 -6.50 3.41
CA LEU A 130 10.35 -5.75 4.25
C LEU A 130 10.26 -6.17 5.72
N TYR A 131 9.05 -6.39 6.23
CA TYR A 131 8.84 -6.77 7.63
C TYR A 131 9.34 -8.18 7.95
N GLU A 132 9.23 -9.13 7.00
CA GLU A 132 9.84 -10.44 7.14
C GLU A 132 11.38 -10.36 7.16
N ILE A 133 11.96 -9.45 6.35
CA ILE A 133 13.41 -9.20 6.37
C ILE A 133 13.84 -8.60 7.71
N LEU A 134 13.16 -7.56 8.19
CA LEU A 134 13.45 -6.96 9.50
C LEU A 134 13.37 -8.01 10.63
N LYS A 135 12.35 -8.88 10.60
CA LYS A 135 12.19 -9.95 11.56
C LYS A 135 13.34 -10.96 11.54
N LYS A 136 13.91 -11.27 10.36
CA LYS A 136 15.12 -12.12 10.25
C LYS A 136 16.34 -11.50 10.94
N HIS A 137 16.39 -10.18 11.00
CA HIS A 137 17.42 -9.41 11.72
C HIS A 137 17.04 -9.11 13.17
N ASN A 138 16.07 -9.86 13.75
CA ASN A 138 15.56 -9.70 15.11
C ASN A 138 14.91 -8.34 15.40
N ILE A 139 14.48 -7.61 14.37
CA ILE A 139 13.75 -6.35 14.50
C ILE A 139 12.26 -6.66 14.40
N ILE A 140 11.56 -6.58 15.52
CA ILE A 140 10.13 -6.90 15.63
C ILE A 140 9.36 -5.60 15.77
N LEU A 141 8.62 -5.24 14.70
CA LEU A 141 7.75 -4.08 14.70
C LEU A 141 6.52 -4.35 15.54
N ASP A 142 6.13 -3.40 16.38
CA ASP A 142 5.01 -3.54 17.32
C ASP A 142 3.84 -2.62 16.97
N HIS A 143 4.06 -1.33 17.02
CA HIS A 143 3.00 -0.35 16.80
C HIS A 143 3.45 0.82 15.92
N SER A 144 2.48 1.63 15.51
CA SER A 144 2.75 2.83 14.72
C SER A 144 1.74 3.92 14.98
N GLN A 145 2.20 5.16 14.99
CA GLN A 145 1.35 6.33 14.90
C GLN A 145 1.17 6.69 13.43
N LYS A 146 -0.07 6.94 13.00
CA LYS A 146 -0.40 7.18 11.59
C LYS A 146 -1.18 8.46 11.41
N THR A 147 -0.90 9.17 10.32
CA THR A 147 -1.74 10.23 9.80
C THR A 147 -2.23 9.85 8.40
N LEU A 148 -3.44 10.27 8.06
CA LEU A 148 -4.05 10.05 6.76
C LEU A 148 -4.55 11.37 6.20
N ASP A 149 -4.23 11.61 4.93
CA ASP A 149 -4.81 12.71 4.17
C ASP A 149 -4.91 12.35 2.67
N ILE A 150 -5.61 13.19 1.92
CA ILE A 150 -5.73 13.05 0.47
C ILE A 150 -4.78 14.04 -0.19
N VAL A 151 -3.97 13.53 -1.11
CA VAL A 151 -3.08 14.33 -1.95
C VAL A 151 -3.35 14.03 -3.42
N PHE A 152 -2.80 14.83 -4.32
CA PHE A 152 -2.96 14.64 -5.76
C PHE A 152 -1.63 14.22 -6.38
N ALA A 153 -1.69 13.18 -7.22
CA ALA A 153 -0.51 12.61 -7.87
C ALA A 153 0.24 13.64 -8.71
N THR A 154 1.52 13.79 -8.46
CA THR A 154 2.45 14.50 -9.35
C THR A 154 2.63 13.69 -10.65
N SER A 155 3.17 14.32 -11.70
CA SER A 155 3.46 13.62 -12.96
C SER A 155 4.43 12.44 -12.78
N LYS A 156 5.40 12.53 -11.86
CA LYS A 156 6.35 11.45 -11.54
C LYS A 156 5.64 10.26 -10.88
N GLU A 157 4.81 10.53 -9.88
CA GLU A 157 4.04 9.52 -9.15
C GLU A 157 2.99 8.86 -10.05
N ALA A 158 2.30 9.67 -10.84
CA ALA A 158 1.32 9.19 -11.81
C ALA A 158 1.94 8.22 -12.82
N LYS A 159 3.11 8.55 -13.38
CA LYS A 159 3.87 7.68 -14.29
C LYS A 159 4.25 6.36 -13.62
N ALA A 160 4.72 6.41 -12.37
CA ALA A 160 5.13 5.21 -11.62
C ALA A 160 3.94 4.29 -11.30
N LEU A 161 2.76 4.87 -11.03
CA LEU A 161 1.54 4.14 -10.69
C LEU A 161 0.66 3.80 -11.91
N GLY A 162 0.98 4.28 -13.10
CA GLY A 162 0.17 4.06 -14.30
C GLY A 162 -1.21 4.74 -14.25
N ILE A 163 -1.31 5.91 -13.62
CA ILE A 163 -2.52 6.72 -13.47
C ILE A 163 -2.32 8.11 -14.09
N SER A 164 -3.37 8.94 -14.11
CA SER A 164 -3.29 10.31 -14.59
C SER A 164 -2.66 11.25 -13.55
N SER A 165 -1.92 12.25 -13.98
CA SER A 165 -1.48 13.35 -13.09
C SER A 165 -2.71 14.03 -12.46
N GLY A 166 -2.60 14.41 -11.19
CA GLY A 166 -3.71 14.95 -10.43
C GLY A 166 -4.71 13.90 -9.91
N TYR A 167 -4.45 12.61 -10.11
CA TYR A 167 -5.30 11.56 -9.55
C TYR A 167 -5.25 11.57 -8.01
N PRO A 168 -6.38 11.42 -7.30
CA PRO A 168 -6.39 11.43 -5.85
C PRO A 168 -5.69 10.18 -5.29
N LEU A 169 -4.72 10.42 -4.42
CA LEU A 169 -4.00 9.41 -3.66
C LEU A 169 -4.32 9.58 -2.18
N LEU A 170 -4.42 8.50 -1.46
CA LEU A 170 -4.40 8.53 -0.01
C LEU A 170 -2.95 8.46 0.47
N ARG A 171 -2.50 9.51 1.13
CA ARG A 171 -1.20 9.56 1.79
C ARG A 171 -1.34 9.03 3.21
N ILE A 172 -0.48 8.10 3.58
CA ILE A 172 -0.36 7.59 4.94
C ILE A 172 1.08 7.81 5.38
N GLU A 173 1.27 8.61 6.41
CA GLU A 173 2.55 8.79 7.07
C GLU A 173 2.52 8.06 8.40
N SER A 174 3.58 7.30 8.69
CA SER A 174 3.66 6.47 9.89
C SER A 174 5.01 6.62 10.55
N VAL A 175 5.00 6.76 11.87
CA VAL A 175 6.17 6.56 12.74
C VAL A 175 6.03 5.16 13.32
N ILE A 176 6.97 4.27 13.01
CA ILE A 176 6.89 2.85 13.34
C ILE A 176 7.88 2.55 14.47
N HIS A 177 7.40 1.83 15.49
CA HIS A 177 8.16 1.46 16.68
C HIS A 177 8.31 -0.07 16.76
N ASP A 178 9.40 -0.50 17.34
CA ASP A 178 9.62 -1.89 17.74
C ASP A 178 9.03 -2.18 19.13
N VAL A 179 9.24 -3.41 19.62
CA VAL A 179 8.76 -3.89 20.92
C VAL A 179 9.40 -3.14 22.10
N ASP A 180 10.55 -2.51 21.91
CA ASP A 180 11.26 -1.72 22.94
C ASP A 180 10.86 -0.23 22.86
N ASN A 181 9.84 0.11 22.07
CA ASN A 181 9.36 1.46 21.82
C ASN A 181 10.38 2.38 21.12
N THR A 182 11.37 1.79 20.44
CA THR A 182 12.34 2.54 19.63
C THR A 182 11.76 2.79 18.24
N ILE A 183 11.97 4.00 17.70
CA ILE A 183 11.53 4.30 16.34
C ILE A 183 12.40 3.52 15.35
N THR A 184 11.79 2.56 14.69
CA THR A 184 12.43 1.73 13.67
C THR A 184 12.57 2.48 12.36
N ASN A 185 11.48 3.11 11.91
CA ASN A 185 11.47 3.86 10.65
C ASN A 185 10.31 4.83 10.54
N LEU A 186 10.50 5.81 9.66
CA LEU A 186 9.45 6.68 9.15
C LEU A 186 9.00 6.11 7.80
N CYS A 187 7.69 5.95 7.62
CA CYS A 187 7.14 5.40 6.39
C CYS A 187 6.09 6.35 5.80
N ARG A 188 6.24 6.69 4.51
CA ARG A 188 5.23 7.39 3.74
C ARG A 188 4.72 6.48 2.61
N GLN A 189 3.41 6.36 2.52
CA GLN A 189 2.73 5.57 1.50
C GLN A 189 1.76 6.43 0.73
N LEU A 190 1.79 6.34 -0.61
CA LEU A 190 0.85 6.98 -1.51
C LEU A 190 0.05 5.87 -2.19
N CYS A 191 -1.17 5.67 -1.73
CA CYS A 191 -2.06 4.60 -2.18
C CYS A 191 -3.05 5.13 -3.23
N ILE A 192 -3.27 4.39 -4.32
CA ILE A 192 -4.32 4.72 -5.29
C ILE A 192 -5.67 4.55 -4.60
N GLY A 193 -6.41 5.64 -4.39
CA GLY A 193 -7.57 5.69 -3.50
C GLY A 193 -8.70 4.70 -3.82
N ASP A 194 -8.95 4.41 -5.10
CA ASP A 194 -9.97 3.45 -5.51
C ASP A 194 -9.53 1.98 -5.41
N LYS A 195 -8.24 1.70 -5.17
CA LYS A 195 -7.69 0.34 -4.98
C LYS A 195 -7.73 -0.12 -3.52
N PHE A 196 -7.96 0.78 -2.57
CA PHE A 196 -7.99 0.47 -1.14
C PHE A 196 -9.37 0.71 -0.53
N LYS A 197 -9.70 -0.10 0.47
CA LYS A 197 -10.83 0.11 1.39
C LYS A 197 -10.27 0.12 2.80
N PHE A 198 -10.40 1.26 3.47
CA PHE A 198 -9.95 1.41 4.85
C PHE A 198 -11.06 1.00 5.80
N ILE A 199 -10.69 0.24 6.84
CA ILE A 199 -11.58 -0.21 7.91
C ILE A 199 -11.04 0.43 9.19
N ILE A 200 -11.89 1.16 9.89
CA ILE A 200 -11.60 1.88 11.14
C ILE A 200 -12.13 1.05 12.31
#